data_c22a111c3ed045a7c3edef8a8bcdf265
#
_entry.id   c22a111c3ed045a7c3edef8a8bcdf265
#
_cell.length_a   1.000
_cell.length_b   1.000
_cell.length_c   1.000
_cell.angle_alpha   90.00
_cell.angle_beta   90.00
_cell.angle_gamma   90.00
#
_symmetry.space_group_name_H-M   'P 1'
#
loop_
_entity.id
_entity.type
_entity.pdbx_description
1 polymer ?
#
loop_
_entity_poly.entity_id
_entity_poly.type
_entity_poly.pdbx_seq_one_letter_code
_entity_poly.pdbx_strand_id
1 'polypeptide(L)'
;APLGPMLREAVFGEWLHAVGAPTTRALAVLSTGEQIAPRQGVTPEPGALLVRVAASHLRVGTFEYATWHLDEEVRERLLEHTLQRHHPSADGPLGLLEAVTADQAELVARWMLLGFVHGVMNTDNMALSGEGIDYGPCAVLDAHRRDAVFSSIDRGGRYAYGNQPGIALWNLSRFAETLLPLIDEADPNRAVERATAVLEQFEHRYRAAWAQGMARKLGIEGSTEEVTALGAELFEMLEAQQIDHTGFFRALAEGRAAELLGDAPSAARWMRRREALGAAAPEEMEGINPLYVPR
;
A
#
# COMPACT_ATOMS: atom_id res chain seq x y z
N ALA A 1 -8.38 4.11 23.01
CA ALA A 1 -8.25 2.78 22.40
C ALA A 1 -7.43 1.85 23.30
N PRO A 2 -7.47 0.51 23.12
CA PRO A 2 -6.55 -0.40 23.80
C PRO A 2 -5.09 -0.09 23.44
N LEU A 3 -4.16 -0.39 24.36
CA LEU A 3 -2.73 -0.08 24.18
C LEU A 3 -2.09 -0.88 23.02
N GLY A 4 -2.47 -2.15 22.87
CA GLY A 4 -1.92 -3.03 21.82
C GLY A 4 -2.05 -2.44 20.41
N PRO A 5 -3.25 -2.06 19.94
CA PRO A 5 -3.44 -1.39 18.65
C PRO A 5 -2.63 -0.10 18.49
N MET A 6 -2.47 0.70 19.55
CA MET A 6 -1.69 1.95 19.49
C MET A 6 -0.20 1.69 19.34
N LEU A 7 0.33 0.69 20.03
CA LEU A 7 1.73 0.26 19.86
C LEU A 7 1.96 -0.34 18.47
N ARG A 8 1.00 -1.12 17.97
CA ARG A 8 1.07 -1.70 16.63
C ARG A 8 1.14 -0.61 15.55
N GLU A 9 0.28 0.39 15.63
CA GLU A 9 0.30 1.55 14.73
C GLU A 9 1.67 2.24 14.73
N ALA A 10 2.24 2.48 15.92
CA ALA A 10 3.55 3.10 16.05
C ALA A 10 4.67 2.24 15.44
N VAL A 11 4.70 0.94 15.73
CA VAL A 11 5.74 0.02 15.23
C VAL A 11 5.68 -0.11 13.72
N PHE A 12 4.49 -0.32 13.15
CA PHE A 12 4.35 -0.45 11.69
C PHE A 12 4.59 0.87 10.95
N GLY A 13 4.14 2.00 11.50
CA GLY A 13 4.43 3.32 10.91
C GLY A 13 5.93 3.60 10.86
N GLU A 14 6.66 3.34 11.95
CA GLU A 14 8.12 3.55 11.99
C GLU A 14 8.86 2.57 11.06
N TRP A 15 8.44 1.31 11.01
CA TRP A 15 9.04 0.34 10.09
C TRP A 15 8.80 0.72 8.62
N LEU A 16 7.57 1.04 8.23
CA LEU A 16 7.24 1.46 6.86
C LEU A 16 8.05 2.69 6.45
N HIS A 17 8.18 3.66 7.35
CA HIS A 17 9.05 4.81 7.11
C HIS A 17 10.51 4.42 6.90
N ALA A 18 11.04 3.54 7.75
CA ALA A 18 12.43 3.10 7.68
C ALA A 18 12.75 2.34 6.36
N VAL A 19 11.77 1.61 5.79
CA VAL A 19 11.90 0.94 4.48
C VAL A 19 11.48 1.82 3.31
N GLY A 20 11.24 3.10 3.55
CA GLY A 20 10.96 4.11 2.52
C GLY A 20 9.53 4.08 1.95
N ALA A 21 8.57 3.41 2.60
CA ALA A 21 7.17 3.49 2.22
C ALA A 21 6.51 4.74 2.83
N PRO A 22 5.81 5.58 2.05
CA PRO A 22 5.06 6.70 2.58
C PRO A 22 4.06 6.26 3.64
N THR A 23 4.09 6.89 4.81
CA THR A 23 3.29 6.46 5.96
C THR A 23 3.13 7.59 6.97
N THR A 24 2.00 7.60 7.67
CA THR A 24 1.84 8.40 8.88
C THR A 24 2.80 7.93 9.97
N ARG A 25 3.19 8.83 10.88
CA ARG A 25 4.16 8.58 11.95
C ARG A 25 3.51 8.69 13.32
N ALA A 26 4.11 8.06 14.31
CA ALA A 26 3.71 8.18 15.70
C ALA A 26 4.67 9.13 16.45
N LEU A 27 4.14 10.24 16.95
CA LEU A 27 4.91 11.13 17.83
C LEU A 27 5.03 10.55 19.24
N ALA A 28 3.92 9.98 19.75
CA ALA A 28 3.87 9.37 21.08
C ALA A 28 2.73 8.36 21.20
N VAL A 29 2.92 7.37 22.06
CA VAL A 29 1.86 6.50 22.59
C VAL A 29 1.81 6.72 24.09
N LEU A 30 0.66 7.16 24.59
CA LEU A 30 0.44 7.55 25.99
C LEU A 30 -0.53 6.57 26.65
N SER A 31 -0.13 5.93 27.76
CA SER A 31 -1.06 5.17 28.60
C SER A 31 -1.99 6.12 29.33
N THR A 32 -3.30 5.85 29.31
CA THR A 32 -4.28 6.68 30.02
C THR A 32 -4.44 6.30 31.50
N GLY A 33 -3.90 5.15 31.89
CA GLY A 33 -4.15 4.60 33.22
C GLY A 33 -5.51 3.94 33.41
N GLU A 34 -6.39 4.04 32.40
CA GLU A 34 -7.73 3.45 32.40
C GLU A 34 -7.71 2.04 31.84
N GLN A 35 -8.70 1.23 32.23
CA GLN A 35 -8.97 -0.07 31.61
C GLN A 35 -10.10 0.07 30.60
N ILE A 36 -9.89 -0.42 29.38
CA ILE A 36 -10.87 -0.36 28.30
C ILE A 36 -11.33 -1.77 27.96
N ALA A 37 -12.65 -2.00 28.01
CA ALA A 37 -13.28 -3.20 27.50
C ALA A 37 -13.89 -2.89 26.12
N PRO A 38 -13.31 -3.39 25.00
CA PRO A 38 -13.78 -3.08 23.65
C PRO A 38 -15.19 -3.61 23.39
N ARG A 39 -15.60 -4.70 24.07
CA ARG A 39 -16.94 -5.33 23.98
C ARG A 39 -17.31 -5.98 25.30
N GLN A 40 -18.62 -6.16 25.53
CA GLN A 40 -19.10 -6.91 26.69
C GLN A 40 -18.57 -8.37 26.65
N GLY A 41 -17.98 -8.85 27.76
CA GLY A 41 -17.40 -10.18 27.88
C GLY A 41 -15.95 -10.32 27.43
N VAL A 42 -15.30 -9.24 26.98
CA VAL A 42 -13.87 -9.20 26.67
C VAL A 42 -13.09 -8.70 27.87
N THR A 43 -11.93 -9.33 28.16
CA THR A 43 -11.04 -8.89 29.25
C THR A 43 -10.63 -7.43 29.02
N PRO A 44 -10.75 -6.55 30.04
CA PRO A 44 -10.28 -5.18 29.92
C PRO A 44 -8.77 -5.12 29.65
N GLU A 45 -8.38 -4.21 28.77
CA GLU A 45 -6.98 -3.95 28.43
C GLU A 45 -6.58 -2.52 28.84
N PRO A 46 -5.29 -2.24 29.09
CA PRO A 46 -4.83 -0.88 29.34
C PRO A 46 -5.21 0.05 28.19
N GLY A 47 -5.77 1.21 28.54
CA GLY A 47 -6.12 2.26 27.59
C GLY A 47 -4.91 3.09 27.17
N ALA A 48 -4.93 3.56 25.92
CA ALA A 48 -3.88 4.42 25.37
C ALA A 48 -4.42 5.45 24.36
N LEU A 49 -3.63 6.49 24.16
CA LEU A 49 -3.75 7.49 23.09
C LEU A 49 -2.52 7.42 22.20
N LEU A 50 -2.76 7.47 20.90
CA LEU A 50 -1.72 7.66 19.89
C LEU A 50 -1.75 9.12 19.41
N VAL A 51 -0.61 9.77 19.42
CA VAL A 51 -0.42 11.06 18.76
C VAL A 51 0.17 10.79 17.38
N ARG A 52 -0.67 10.85 16.35
CA ARG A 52 -0.29 10.60 14.96
C ARG A 52 0.15 11.90 14.27
N VAL A 53 1.23 11.81 13.51
CA VAL A 53 1.72 12.88 12.63
C VAL A 53 1.58 12.42 11.18
N ALA A 54 1.00 13.25 10.35
CA ALA A 54 0.76 13.00 8.94
C ALA A 54 0.89 14.30 8.13
N ALA A 55 1.08 14.22 6.83
CA ALA A 55 0.96 15.37 5.95
C ALA A 55 -0.45 16.00 6.06
N SER A 56 -1.49 15.17 6.11
CA SER A 56 -2.83 15.50 6.62
C SER A 56 -3.61 14.24 6.98
N HIS A 57 -4.83 14.42 7.50
CA HIS A 57 -5.80 13.33 7.71
C HIS A 57 -6.95 13.38 6.70
N LEU A 58 -6.77 14.06 5.55
CA LEU A 58 -7.72 14.05 4.45
C LEU A 58 -7.68 12.68 3.75
N ARG A 59 -8.83 12.03 3.66
CA ARG A 59 -9.00 10.69 3.10
C ARG A 59 -10.13 10.69 2.09
N VAL A 60 -10.25 9.64 1.31
CA VAL A 60 -11.38 9.47 0.40
C VAL A 60 -12.70 9.63 1.15
N GLY A 61 -12.86 9.00 2.32
CA GLY A 61 -14.06 9.14 3.15
C GLY A 61 -14.37 10.58 3.58
N THR A 62 -13.39 11.49 3.65
CA THR A 62 -13.61 12.92 3.91
C THR A 62 -14.40 13.57 2.75
N PHE A 63 -14.05 13.24 1.53
CA PHE A 63 -14.74 13.73 0.33
C PHE A 63 -16.12 13.08 0.19
N GLU A 64 -16.27 11.79 0.48
CA GLU A 64 -17.59 11.13 0.52
C GLU A 64 -18.51 11.83 1.53
N TYR A 65 -18.02 12.07 2.76
CA TYR A 65 -18.81 12.79 3.78
C TYR A 65 -19.20 14.20 3.31
N ALA A 66 -18.25 14.95 2.72
CA ALA A 66 -18.54 16.30 2.22
C ALA A 66 -19.57 16.28 1.08
N THR A 67 -19.49 15.29 0.19
CA THR A 67 -20.43 15.16 -0.94
C THR A 67 -21.86 14.86 -0.48
N TRP A 68 -22.03 14.06 0.57
CA TRP A 68 -23.35 13.63 1.00
C TRP A 68 -23.99 14.51 2.09
N HIS A 69 -23.18 15.33 2.79
CA HIS A 69 -23.67 16.04 3.98
C HIS A 69 -23.38 17.55 3.99
N LEU A 70 -22.56 18.06 3.06
CA LEU A 70 -22.14 19.45 3.07
C LEU A 70 -22.49 20.15 1.77
N ASP A 71 -22.56 21.49 1.84
CA ASP A 71 -22.88 22.35 0.71
C ASP A 71 -21.75 22.36 -0.34
N GLU A 72 -22.07 22.79 -1.55
CA GLU A 72 -21.15 22.86 -2.68
C GLU A 72 -19.93 23.76 -2.39
N GLU A 73 -20.14 24.94 -1.82
CA GLU A 73 -19.07 25.85 -1.42
C GLU A 73 -18.04 25.17 -0.49
N VAL A 74 -18.49 24.30 0.43
CA VAL A 74 -17.60 23.55 1.31
C VAL A 74 -16.82 22.50 0.55
N ARG A 75 -17.43 21.85 -0.45
CA ARG A 75 -16.77 20.87 -1.32
C ARG A 75 -15.69 21.52 -2.20
N GLU A 76 -15.97 22.66 -2.77
CA GLU A 76 -15.00 23.47 -3.55
C GLU A 76 -13.82 23.89 -2.67
N ARG A 77 -14.07 24.39 -1.46
CA ARG A 77 -13.02 24.76 -0.51
C ARG A 77 -12.21 23.57 -0.05
N LEU A 78 -12.82 22.38 0.12
CA LEU A 78 -12.11 21.15 0.43
C LEU A 78 -11.19 20.73 -0.72
N LEU A 79 -11.67 20.81 -1.96
CA LEU A 79 -10.87 20.56 -3.16
C LEU A 79 -9.67 21.53 -3.22
N GLU A 80 -9.92 22.83 -3.11
CA GLU A 80 -8.88 23.86 -3.15
C GLU A 80 -7.83 23.65 -2.05
N HIS A 81 -8.27 23.40 -0.81
CA HIS A 81 -7.38 23.12 0.31
C HIS A 81 -6.52 21.88 0.05
N THR A 82 -7.11 20.81 -0.51
CA THR A 82 -6.40 19.56 -0.80
C THR A 82 -5.34 19.77 -1.89
N LEU A 83 -5.70 20.49 -2.97
CA LEU A 83 -4.76 20.87 -4.02
C LEU A 83 -3.58 21.66 -3.46
N GLN A 84 -3.85 22.76 -2.74
CA GLN A 84 -2.80 23.62 -2.20
C GLN A 84 -1.87 22.87 -1.25
N ARG A 85 -2.41 21.94 -0.46
CA ARG A 85 -1.63 21.24 0.56
C ARG A 85 -0.80 20.09 0.01
N HIS A 86 -1.35 19.30 -0.92
CA HIS A 86 -0.73 18.04 -1.34
C HIS A 86 -0.27 18.06 -2.79
N HIS A 87 -1.00 18.72 -3.67
CA HIS A 87 -0.77 18.67 -5.11
C HIS A 87 -0.85 20.06 -5.74
N PRO A 88 0.00 21.03 -5.31
CA PRO A 88 -0.11 22.42 -5.74
C PRO A 88 0.15 22.64 -7.23
N SER A 89 0.71 21.66 -7.93
CA SER A 89 0.91 21.67 -9.38
C SER A 89 -0.25 21.03 -10.17
N ALA A 90 -1.19 20.38 -9.48
CA ALA A 90 -2.35 19.77 -10.14
C ALA A 90 -3.43 20.82 -10.46
N ASP A 91 -4.06 20.67 -11.61
CA ASP A 91 -5.08 21.61 -12.08
C ASP A 91 -6.49 21.06 -11.87
N GLY A 92 -7.19 21.66 -10.93
CA GLY A 92 -8.60 21.36 -10.64
C GLY A 92 -8.87 19.92 -10.15
N PRO A 93 -10.17 19.51 -10.17
CA PRO A 93 -10.58 18.22 -9.59
C PRO A 93 -10.02 17.02 -10.37
N LEU A 94 -9.88 17.13 -11.68
CA LEU A 94 -9.33 16.05 -12.50
C LEU A 94 -7.82 15.88 -12.25
N GLY A 95 -7.07 16.98 -12.15
CA GLY A 95 -5.67 16.96 -11.81
C GLY A 95 -5.43 16.40 -10.41
N LEU A 96 -6.32 16.70 -9.44
CA LEU A 96 -6.27 16.08 -8.12
C LEU A 96 -6.48 14.56 -8.19
N LEU A 97 -7.49 14.10 -8.94
CA LEU A 97 -7.74 12.67 -9.14
C LEU A 97 -6.53 11.96 -9.75
N GLU A 98 -5.90 12.58 -10.75
CA GLU A 98 -4.71 12.05 -11.42
C GLU A 98 -3.52 11.92 -10.46
N ALA A 99 -3.25 12.96 -9.66
CA ALA A 99 -2.16 12.97 -8.69
C ALA A 99 -2.35 11.91 -7.59
N VAL A 100 -3.55 11.86 -7.01
CA VAL A 100 -3.88 10.84 -5.98
C VAL A 100 -3.82 9.42 -6.57
N THR A 101 -4.26 9.23 -7.83
CA THR A 101 -4.17 7.93 -8.51
C THR A 101 -2.71 7.49 -8.68
N ALA A 102 -1.81 8.41 -9.02
CA ALA A 102 -0.40 8.13 -9.15
C ALA A 102 0.23 7.74 -7.80
N ASP A 103 0.00 8.53 -6.75
CA ASP A 103 0.55 8.29 -5.42
C ASP A 103 0.07 6.95 -4.84
N GLN A 104 -1.21 6.62 -5.00
CA GLN A 104 -1.76 5.36 -4.52
C GLN A 104 -1.26 4.14 -5.31
N ALA A 105 -1.02 4.29 -6.61
CA ALA A 105 -0.41 3.24 -7.41
C ALA A 105 1.01 2.91 -6.93
N GLU A 106 1.82 3.93 -6.64
CA GLU A 106 3.17 3.76 -6.11
C GLU A 106 3.17 3.18 -4.69
N LEU A 107 2.30 3.68 -3.80
CA LEU A 107 2.18 3.21 -2.43
C LEU A 107 1.85 1.71 -2.38
N VAL A 108 0.81 1.30 -3.12
CA VAL A 108 0.39 -0.10 -3.13
C VAL A 108 1.42 -1.01 -3.81
N ALA A 109 2.10 -0.54 -4.86
CA ALA A 109 3.22 -1.29 -5.45
C ALA A 109 4.33 -1.56 -4.42
N ARG A 110 4.68 -0.58 -3.58
CA ARG A 110 5.65 -0.76 -2.48
C ARG A 110 5.15 -1.75 -1.44
N TRP A 111 3.87 -1.70 -1.02
CA TRP A 111 3.30 -2.66 -0.10
C TRP A 111 3.39 -4.10 -0.63
N MET A 112 3.06 -4.29 -1.90
CA MET A 112 3.17 -5.61 -2.55
C MET A 112 4.62 -6.12 -2.56
N LEU A 113 5.59 -5.26 -2.82
CA LEU A 113 7.00 -5.61 -2.83
C LEU A 113 7.58 -5.92 -1.44
N LEU A 114 7.03 -5.31 -0.39
CA LEU A 114 7.41 -5.56 1.01
C LEU A 114 6.71 -6.80 1.60
N GLY A 115 5.73 -7.37 0.90
CA GLY A 115 4.87 -8.40 1.48
C GLY A 115 3.93 -7.83 2.56
N PHE A 116 3.70 -6.52 2.56
CA PHE A 116 2.84 -5.87 3.54
C PHE A 116 1.36 -6.02 3.17
N VAL A 117 0.55 -6.39 4.15
CA VAL A 117 -0.90 -6.49 4.07
C VAL A 117 -1.53 -5.49 5.02
N HIS A 118 -2.23 -4.52 4.48
CA HIS A 118 -2.89 -3.48 5.30
C HIS A 118 -4.05 -4.05 6.13
N GLY A 119 -4.85 -4.92 5.54
CA GLY A 119 -5.93 -5.65 6.20
C GLY A 119 -7.26 -4.92 6.31
N VAL A 120 -7.34 -3.59 6.17
CA VAL A 120 -8.59 -2.81 6.11
C VAL A 120 -8.42 -1.59 5.19
N MET A 121 -8.58 -1.79 3.90
CA MET A 121 -8.47 -0.73 2.88
C MET A 121 -9.85 -0.18 2.50
N ASN A 122 -10.56 0.41 3.45
CA ASN A 122 -11.77 1.17 3.16
C ASN A 122 -11.42 2.63 2.81
N THR A 123 -12.43 3.43 2.42
CA THR A 123 -12.26 4.83 2.03
C THR A 123 -11.75 5.73 3.17
N ASP A 124 -11.96 5.33 4.42
CA ASP A 124 -11.42 6.02 5.60
C ASP A 124 -9.93 5.72 5.86
N ASN A 125 -9.38 4.71 5.19
CA ASN A 125 -7.98 4.30 5.32
C ASN A 125 -7.16 4.53 4.03
N MET A 126 -7.66 5.39 3.13
CA MET A 126 -6.94 5.86 1.96
C MET A 126 -6.71 7.37 2.05
N ALA A 127 -5.51 7.77 2.45
CA ALA A 127 -5.12 9.17 2.57
C ALA A 127 -4.84 9.78 1.19
N LEU A 128 -5.28 11.04 1.00
CA LEU A 128 -5.05 11.79 -0.25
C LEU A 128 -3.62 12.30 -0.37
N SER A 129 -2.85 12.24 0.72
CA SER A 129 -1.41 12.52 0.74
C SER A 129 -0.53 11.39 0.19
N GLY A 130 -1.10 10.25 -0.19
CA GLY A 130 -0.34 9.07 -0.58
C GLY A 130 0.36 8.34 0.57
N GLU A 131 0.03 8.68 1.84
CA GLU A 131 0.56 8.00 3.01
C GLU A 131 -0.34 6.83 3.44
N GLY A 132 0.27 5.73 3.89
CA GLY A 132 -0.47 4.68 4.59
C GLY A 132 -0.92 5.16 5.98
N ILE A 133 -2.09 4.70 6.44
CA ILE A 133 -2.73 5.12 7.70
C ILE A 133 -3.57 3.99 8.28
N ASP A 134 -3.64 3.90 9.60
CA ASP A 134 -4.50 2.97 10.35
C ASP A 134 -4.10 1.50 10.23
N TYR A 135 -3.00 1.14 10.87
CA TYR A 135 -2.38 -0.19 10.83
C TYR A 135 -2.96 -1.17 11.87
N GLY A 136 -4.28 -1.17 12.06
CA GLY A 136 -4.96 -2.04 13.02
C GLY A 136 -4.66 -3.53 12.80
N PRO A 137 -5.20 -4.17 11.76
CA PRO A 137 -4.99 -5.60 11.49
C PRO A 137 -3.88 -5.89 10.48
N CYS A 138 -2.97 -4.95 10.21
CA CYS A 138 -1.91 -5.13 9.23
C CYS A 138 -0.92 -6.24 9.63
N ALA A 139 -0.21 -6.77 8.65
CA ALA A 139 0.88 -7.72 8.86
C ALA A 139 1.88 -7.67 7.69
N VAL A 140 3.04 -8.28 7.88
CA VAL A 140 3.96 -8.65 6.81
C VAL A 140 3.87 -10.15 6.60
N LEU A 141 3.89 -10.60 5.35
CA LEU A 141 3.86 -12.02 5.02
C LEU A 141 5.06 -12.74 5.64
N ASP A 142 4.79 -13.89 6.23
CA ASP A 142 5.79 -14.95 6.43
C ASP A 142 5.98 -15.68 5.08
N ALA A 143 5.40 -16.86 4.92
CA ALA A 143 5.35 -17.51 3.63
C ALA A 143 4.58 -16.66 2.61
N HIS A 144 5.12 -16.54 1.39
CA HIS A 144 4.42 -15.81 0.34
C HIS A 144 3.10 -16.51 0.01
N ARG A 145 2.00 -15.79 0.15
CA ARG A 145 0.65 -16.27 -0.18
C ARG A 145 -0.21 -15.13 -0.71
N ARG A 146 -0.74 -15.34 -1.89
CA ARG A 146 -1.59 -14.35 -2.55
C ARG A 146 -2.93 -14.14 -1.83
N ASP A 147 -3.46 -15.18 -1.21
CA ASP A 147 -4.74 -15.19 -0.49
C ASP A 147 -4.62 -14.84 1.00
N ALA A 148 -3.44 -14.42 1.47
CA ALA A 148 -3.21 -14.14 2.89
C ALA A 148 -4.11 -13.02 3.42
N VAL A 149 -4.86 -13.32 4.49
CA VAL A 149 -5.78 -12.41 5.20
C VAL A 149 -5.41 -12.36 6.67
N PHE A 150 -5.27 -11.16 7.24
CA PHE A 150 -4.91 -10.97 8.65
C PHE A 150 -6.00 -10.26 9.46
N SER A 151 -6.99 -9.67 8.81
CA SER A 151 -8.12 -9.04 9.49
C SER A 151 -9.17 -10.08 9.89
N SER A 152 -9.46 -10.18 11.18
CA SER A 152 -10.46 -11.11 11.71
C SER A 152 -11.90 -10.80 11.26
N ILE A 153 -12.15 -9.57 10.79
CA ILE A 153 -13.46 -9.15 10.27
C ILE A 153 -13.61 -9.40 8.78
N ASP A 154 -12.51 -9.63 8.06
CA ASP A 154 -12.50 -9.88 6.61
C ASP A 154 -12.71 -11.37 6.31
N ARG A 155 -13.94 -11.84 6.46
CA ARG A 155 -14.28 -13.25 6.20
C ARG A 155 -14.28 -13.63 4.72
N GLY A 156 -14.38 -12.64 3.84
CA GLY A 156 -14.45 -12.84 2.39
C GLY A 156 -13.12 -12.65 1.67
N GLY A 157 -12.04 -12.30 2.39
CA GLY A 157 -10.74 -12.03 1.78
C GLY A 157 -10.70 -10.76 0.92
N ARG A 158 -11.62 -9.83 1.16
CA ARG A 158 -11.68 -8.56 0.42
C ARG A 158 -10.31 -7.84 0.43
N TYR A 159 -9.64 -7.86 1.59
CA TYR A 159 -8.36 -7.22 1.83
C TYR A 159 -7.19 -8.20 1.86
N ALA A 160 -7.31 -9.36 1.19
CA ALA A 160 -6.20 -10.27 1.02
C ALA A 160 -5.03 -9.59 0.31
N TYR A 161 -3.80 -10.05 0.57
CA TYR A 161 -2.58 -9.48 -0.02
C TYR A 161 -2.70 -9.22 -1.52
N GLY A 162 -3.09 -10.23 -2.31
CA GLY A 162 -3.21 -10.11 -3.77
C GLY A 162 -4.35 -9.23 -4.26
N ASN A 163 -5.29 -8.84 -3.38
CA ASN A 163 -6.43 -8.01 -3.73
C ASN A 163 -6.17 -6.50 -3.52
N GLN A 164 -5.09 -6.14 -2.85
CA GLN A 164 -4.78 -4.75 -2.49
C GLN A 164 -4.79 -3.77 -3.67
N PRO A 165 -4.21 -4.08 -4.85
CA PRO A 165 -4.27 -3.17 -6.00
C PRO A 165 -5.71 -2.93 -6.49
N GLY A 166 -6.53 -3.99 -6.55
CA GLY A 166 -7.94 -3.88 -6.97
C GLY A 166 -8.79 -3.07 -5.99
N ILE A 167 -8.51 -3.20 -4.68
CA ILE A 167 -9.19 -2.41 -3.65
C ILE A 167 -8.76 -0.95 -3.67
N ALA A 168 -7.50 -0.66 -3.95
CA ALA A 168 -7.04 0.72 -4.15
C ALA A 168 -7.78 1.38 -5.32
N LEU A 169 -7.88 0.70 -6.46
CA LEU A 169 -8.64 1.19 -7.62
C LEU A 169 -10.13 1.39 -7.28
N TRP A 170 -10.74 0.48 -6.51
CA TRP A 170 -12.11 0.65 -6.03
C TRP A 170 -12.26 1.91 -5.16
N ASN A 171 -11.36 2.19 -4.23
CA ASN A 171 -11.37 3.40 -3.43
C ASN A 171 -11.19 4.66 -4.30
N LEU A 172 -10.30 4.60 -5.28
CA LEU A 172 -10.11 5.70 -6.24
C LEU A 172 -11.39 5.97 -7.05
N SER A 173 -12.14 4.92 -7.42
CA SER A 173 -13.44 5.13 -8.07
C SER A 173 -14.46 5.80 -7.14
N ARG A 174 -14.46 5.47 -5.85
CA ARG A 174 -15.28 6.21 -4.84
C ARG A 174 -14.86 7.67 -4.74
N PHE A 175 -13.55 7.93 -4.75
CA PHE A 175 -13.04 9.30 -4.77
C PHE A 175 -13.45 10.06 -6.03
N ALA A 176 -13.31 9.44 -7.21
CA ALA A 176 -13.72 10.03 -8.49
C ALA A 176 -15.20 10.43 -8.48
N GLU A 177 -16.09 9.58 -7.95
CA GLU A 177 -17.52 9.88 -7.84
C GLU A 177 -17.78 11.17 -7.06
N THR A 178 -17.01 11.44 -6.00
CA THR A 178 -17.16 12.68 -5.22
C THR A 178 -16.74 13.94 -5.98
N LEU A 179 -15.92 13.78 -7.01
CA LEU A 179 -15.38 14.87 -7.82
C LEU A 179 -16.21 15.13 -9.08
N LEU A 180 -17.10 14.22 -9.51
CA LEU A 180 -17.85 14.36 -10.76
C LEU A 180 -18.56 15.70 -10.91
N PRO A 181 -19.30 16.21 -9.90
CA PRO A 181 -19.96 17.51 -10.01
C PRO A 181 -18.99 18.68 -10.20
N LEU A 182 -17.76 18.55 -9.66
CA LEU A 182 -16.71 19.57 -9.76
C LEU A 182 -15.92 19.47 -11.07
N ILE A 183 -15.88 18.28 -11.71
CA ILE A 183 -15.22 18.06 -13.01
C ILE A 183 -16.02 18.68 -14.15
N ASP A 184 -17.34 18.47 -14.17
CA ASP A 184 -18.23 19.00 -15.16
C ASP A 184 -19.69 18.97 -14.69
N GLU A 185 -20.17 20.08 -14.16
CA GLU A 185 -21.54 20.21 -13.66
C GLU A 185 -22.57 20.15 -14.81
N ALA A 186 -22.24 20.71 -15.97
CA ALA A 186 -23.15 20.84 -17.10
C ALA A 186 -23.33 19.51 -17.86
N ASP A 187 -22.34 18.63 -17.85
CA ASP A 187 -22.36 17.34 -18.56
C ASP A 187 -21.82 16.20 -17.67
N PRO A 188 -22.68 15.56 -16.89
CA PRO A 188 -22.27 14.44 -16.03
C PRO A 188 -21.66 13.26 -16.78
N ASN A 189 -22.08 12.99 -18.03
CA ASN A 189 -21.51 11.90 -18.82
C ASN A 189 -20.05 12.21 -19.21
N ARG A 190 -19.78 13.45 -19.60
CA ARG A 190 -18.42 13.90 -19.88
C ARG A 190 -17.54 13.90 -18.63
N ALA A 191 -18.09 14.24 -17.46
CA ALA A 191 -17.37 14.11 -16.19
C ALA A 191 -16.97 12.66 -15.91
N VAL A 192 -17.88 11.70 -16.07
CA VAL A 192 -17.63 10.27 -15.92
C VAL A 192 -16.57 9.78 -16.90
N GLU A 193 -16.68 10.13 -18.20
CA GLU A 193 -15.71 9.74 -19.21
C GLU A 193 -14.29 10.22 -18.86
N ARG A 194 -14.14 11.48 -18.47
CA ARG A 194 -12.85 12.07 -18.08
C ARG A 194 -12.28 11.42 -16.83
N ALA A 195 -13.08 11.20 -15.80
CA ALA A 195 -12.64 10.53 -14.57
C ALA A 195 -12.23 9.07 -14.83
N THR A 196 -12.99 8.35 -15.66
CA THR A 196 -12.68 6.96 -16.05
C THR A 196 -11.34 6.89 -16.76
N ALA A 197 -11.06 7.79 -17.69
CA ALA A 197 -9.77 7.83 -18.39
C ALA A 197 -8.58 8.02 -17.45
N VAL A 198 -8.75 8.75 -16.34
CA VAL A 198 -7.72 8.87 -15.30
C VAL A 198 -7.56 7.55 -14.54
N LEU A 199 -8.66 6.92 -14.12
CA LEU A 199 -8.63 5.66 -13.37
C LEU A 199 -8.02 4.51 -14.17
N GLU A 200 -8.21 4.47 -15.48
CA GLU A 200 -7.59 3.49 -16.38
C GLU A 200 -6.06 3.55 -16.37
N GLN A 201 -5.47 4.70 -15.99
CA GLN A 201 -4.01 4.82 -15.85
C GLN A 201 -3.45 4.13 -14.60
N PHE A 202 -4.29 3.79 -13.61
CA PHE A 202 -3.84 3.17 -12.36
C PHE A 202 -3.05 1.89 -12.61
N GLU A 203 -3.56 0.98 -13.42
CA GLU A 203 -2.91 -0.30 -13.66
C GLU A 203 -1.53 -0.13 -14.31
N HIS A 204 -1.43 0.77 -15.29
CA HIS A 204 -0.16 1.07 -15.93
C HIS A 204 0.86 1.66 -14.95
N ARG A 205 0.45 2.65 -14.15
CA ARG A 205 1.30 3.28 -13.12
C ARG A 205 1.73 2.26 -12.05
N TYR A 206 0.80 1.45 -11.57
CA TYR A 206 1.07 0.40 -10.60
C TYR A 206 2.10 -0.62 -11.14
N ARG A 207 1.91 -1.11 -12.36
CA ARG A 207 2.84 -2.06 -12.99
C ARG A 207 4.23 -1.49 -13.18
N ALA A 208 4.33 -0.24 -13.61
CA ALA A 208 5.61 0.45 -13.77
C ALA A 208 6.34 0.59 -12.42
N ALA A 209 5.65 1.08 -11.39
CA ALA A 209 6.22 1.22 -10.05
C ALA A 209 6.61 -0.14 -9.43
N TRP A 210 5.77 -1.16 -9.60
CA TRP A 210 6.05 -2.51 -9.13
C TRP A 210 7.27 -3.12 -9.84
N ALA A 211 7.36 -3.01 -11.18
CA ALA A 211 8.49 -3.52 -11.94
C ALA A 211 9.79 -2.80 -11.57
N GLN A 212 9.76 -1.46 -11.42
CA GLN A 212 10.93 -0.70 -10.97
C GLN A 212 11.42 -1.17 -9.59
N GLY A 213 10.51 -1.32 -8.64
CA GLY A 213 10.85 -1.80 -7.31
C GLY A 213 11.31 -3.26 -7.29
N MET A 214 10.70 -4.14 -8.10
CA MET A 214 11.11 -5.54 -8.25
C MET A 214 12.50 -5.64 -8.89
N ALA A 215 12.79 -4.86 -9.92
CA ALA A 215 14.12 -4.81 -10.52
C ALA A 215 15.20 -4.51 -9.48
N ARG A 216 14.96 -3.49 -8.63
CA ARG A 216 15.86 -3.14 -7.53
C ARG A 216 16.00 -4.27 -6.51
N LYS A 217 14.90 -4.94 -6.12
CA LYS A 217 14.93 -6.07 -5.17
C LYS A 217 15.66 -7.28 -5.72
N LEU A 218 15.56 -7.51 -7.02
CA LEU A 218 16.23 -8.61 -7.72
C LEU A 218 17.66 -8.26 -8.14
N GLY A 219 18.07 -6.99 -8.06
CA GLY A 219 19.37 -6.50 -8.52
C GLY A 219 19.54 -6.69 -10.02
N ILE A 220 18.54 -6.33 -10.83
CA ILE A 220 18.54 -6.52 -12.28
C ILE A 220 18.14 -5.23 -13.02
N GLU A 221 18.53 -5.18 -14.29
CA GLU A 221 18.03 -4.20 -15.26
C GLU A 221 17.19 -4.93 -16.32
N GLY A 222 16.17 -4.25 -16.85
CA GLY A 222 15.30 -4.85 -17.87
C GLY A 222 14.07 -3.99 -18.16
N SER A 223 13.35 -4.34 -19.20
CA SER A 223 12.05 -3.74 -19.50
C SER A 223 11.01 -4.09 -18.41
N THR A 224 9.95 -3.28 -18.31
CA THR A 224 8.85 -3.54 -17.38
C THR A 224 8.27 -4.94 -17.58
N GLU A 225 8.13 -5.40 -18.81
CA GLU A 225 7.59 -6.71 -19.16
C GLU A 225 8.49 -7.87 -18.69
N GLU A 226 9.81 -7.76 -18.92
CA GLU A 226 10.78 -8.78 -18.51
C GLU A 226 10.83 -8.92 -16.98
N VAL A 227 10.92 -7.78 -16.28
CA VAL A 227 10.96 -7.75 -14.82
C VAL A 227 9.65 -8.26 -14.21
N THR A 228 8.50 -7.86 -14.79
CA THR A 228 7.19 -8.30 -14.33
C THR A 228 7.02 -9.81 -14.50
N ALA A 229 7.42 -10.35 -15.66
CA ALA A 229 7.34 -11.78 -15.92
C ALA A 229 8.25 -12.59 -14.97
N LEU A 230 9.49 -12.11 -14.74
CA LEU A 230 10.43 -12.78 -13.84
C LEU A 230 9.97 -12.73 -12.38
N GLY A 231 9.41 -11.60 -11.94
CA GLY A 231 8.88 -11.44 -10.59
C GLY A 231 7.61 -12.26 -10.35
N ALA A 232 6.71 -12.36 -11.33
CA ALA A 232 5.52 -13.20 -11.25
C ALA A 232 5.91 -14.69 -11.12
N GLU A 233 6.83 -15.18 -11.96
CA GLU A 233 7.35 -16.56 -11.86
C GLU A 233 8.01 -16.83 -10.51
N LEU A 234 8.71 -15.84 -9.95
CA LEU A 234 9.27 -15.93 -8.60
C LEU A 234 8.17 -16.11 -7.55
N PHE A 235 7.15 -15.27 -7.56
CA PHE A 235 6.07 -15.32 -6.58
C PHE A 235 5.30 -16.63 -6.63
N GLU A 236 5.08 -17.21 -7.81
CA GLU A 236 4.51 -18.56 -7.97
C GLU A 236 5.40 -19.62 -7.29
N MET A 237 6.73 -19.54 -7.45
CA MET A 237 7.64 -20.48 -6.78
C MET A 237 7.65 -20.30 -5.27
N LEU A 238 7.67 -19.05 -4.78
CA LEU A 238 7.64 -18.77 -3.33
C LEU A 238 6.34 -19.31 -2.70
N GLU A 239 5.20 -19.11 -3.36
CA GLU A 239 3.90 -19.58 -2.89
C GLU A 239 3.83 -21.12 -2.88
N ALA A 240 4.22 -21.77 -3.97
CA ALA A 240 4.18 -23.21 -4.10
C ALA A 240 5.06 -23.93 -3.05
N GLN A 241 6.17 -23.32 -2.66
CA GLN A 241 7.13 -23.89 -1.70
C GLN A 241 6.97 -23.31 -0.28
N GLN A 242 6.02 -22.41 -0.06
CA GLN A 242 5.79 -21.70 1.20
C GLN A 242 7.06 -20.99 1.74
N ILE A 243 7.82 -20.39 0.86
CA ILE A 243 9.06 -19.68 1.21
C ILE A 243 8.71 -18.31 1.83
N ASP A 244 9.43 -17.94 2.87
CA ASP A 244 9.33 -16.64 3.53
C ASP A 244 9.61 -15.51 2.54
N HIS A 245 8.66 -14.58 2.41
CA HIS A 245 8.71 -13.50 1.43
C HIS A 245 9.93 -12.59 1.63
N THR A 246 10.12 -12.08 2.82
CA THR A 246 11.24 -11.17 3.15
C THR A 246 12.56 -11.93 3.18
N GLY A 247 12.57 -13.10 3.78
CA GLY A 247 13.74 -13.95 3.90
C GLY A 247 14.32 -14.36 2.54
N PHE A 248 13.47 -14.58 1.55
CA PHE A 248 13.94 -14.89 0.20
C PHE A 248 14.77 -13.75 -0.41
N PHE A 249 14.23 -12.52 -0.40
CA PHE A 249 14.94 -11.37 -0.98
C PHE A 249 16.22 -11.06 -0.21
N ARG A 250 16.25 -11.30 1.09
CA ARG A 250 17.47 -11.18 1.89
C ARG A 250 18.49 -12.25 1.50
N ALA A 251 18.08 -13.50 1.40
CA ALA A 251 18.94 -14.60 0.96
C ALA A 251 19.45 -14.39 -0.47
N LEU A 252 18.64 -13.77 -1.36
CA LEU A 252 19.05 -13.42 -2.72
C LEU A 252 20.18 -12.39 -2.71
N ALA A 253 20.07 -11.35 -1.88
CA ALA A 253 21.11 -10.35 -1.70
C ALA A 253 22.43 -10.96 -1.17
N GLU A 254 22.33 -11.95 -0.29
CA GLU A 254 23.45 -12.69 0.30
C GLU A 254 23.98 -13.84 -0.60
N GLY A 255 23.44 -14.04 -1.80
CA GLY A 255 23.85 -15.09 -2.72
C GLY A 255 23.36 -16.51 -2.35
N ARG A 256 22.43 -16.63 -1.40
CA ARG A 256 21.89 -17.90 -0.85
C ARG A 256 20.51 -18.30 -1.38
N ALA A 257 19.96 -17.59 -2.36
CA ALA A 257 18.60 -17.84 -2.88
C ALA A 257 18.41 -19.28 -3.40
N ALA A 258 19.44 -19.88 -3.98
CA ALA A 258 19.40 -21.26 -4.48
C ALA A 258 19.12 -22.28 -3.35
N GLU A 259 19.60 -22.01 -2.13
CA GLU A 259 19.33 -22.87 -0.97
C GLU A 259 17.83 -22.94 -0.63
N LEU A 260 17.13 -21.84 -0.86
CA LEU A 260 15.68 -21.73 -0.59
C LEU A 260 14.82 -22.26 -1.75
N LEU A 261 15.21 -22.04 -3.00
CA LEU A 261 14.47 -22.50 -4.17
C LEU A 261 14.69 -23.99 -4.47
N GLY A 262 15.78 -24.60 -3.92
CA GLY A 262 16.15 -25.98 -4.15
C GLY A 262 16.62 -26.26 -5.60
N ASP A 263 16.77 -27.56 -5.91
CA ASP A 263 17.37 -28.02 -7.18
C ASP A 263 16.35 -28.20 -8.32
N ALA A 264 15.15 -27.62 -8.21
CA ALA A 264 14.14 -27.74 -9.25
C ALA A 264 14.62 -27.11 -10.59
N PRO A 265 14.35 -27.73 -11.75
CA PRO A 265 14.75 -27.17 -13.04
C PRO A 265 14.18 -25.76 -13.31
N SER A 266 13.01 -25.45 -12.74
CA SER A 266 12.40 -24.11 -12.77
C SER A 266 13.23 -23.09 -12.03
N ALA A 267 13.71 -23.41 -10.82
CA ALA A 267 14.56 -22.56 -10.02
C ALA A 267 15.88 -22.24 -10.74
N ALA A 268 16.55 -23.27 -11.29
CA ALA A 268 17.78 -23.09 -12.05
C ALA A 268 17.57 -22.24 -13.31
N ARG A 269 16.44 -22.40 -14.01
CA ARG A 269 16.10 -21.57 -15.18
C ARG A 269 15.85 -20.13 -14.78
N TRP A 270 15.11 -19.90 -13.68
CA TRP A 270 14.81 -18.56 -13.16
C TRP A 270 16.11 -17.83 -12.78
N MET A 271 17.02 -18.49 -12.04
CA MET A 271 18.32 -17.92 -11.66
C MET A 271 19.14 -17.50 -12.87
N ARG A 272 19.26 -18.35 -13.90
CA ARG A 272 19.97 -17.98 -15.15
C ARG A 272 19.32 -16.80 -15.87
N ARG A 273 17.99 -16.69 -15.90
CA ARG A 273 17.30 -15.55 -16.52
C ARG A 273 17.56 -14.27 -15.74
N ARG A 274 17.55 -14.35 -14.39
CA ARG A 274 17.91 -13.22 -13.55
C ARG A 274 19.34 -12.75 -13.83
N GLU A 275 20.29 -13.65 -13.86
CA GLU A 275 21.69 -13.34 -14.13
C GLU A 275 21.91 -12.71 -15.53
N ALA A 276 21.14 -13.14 -16.52
CA ALA A 276 21.19 -12.58 -17.88
C ALA A 276 20.70 -11.12 -17.96
N LEU A 277 19.88 -10.67 -17.01
CA LEU A 277 19.39 -9.28 -16.92
C LEU A 277 20.34 -8.36 -16.12
N GLY A 278 21.54 -8.82 -15.79
CA GLY A 278 22.51 -8.12 -14.97
C GLY A 278 22.32 -8.41 -13.47
N ALA A 279 23.38 -8.29 -12.71
CA ALA A 279 23.34 -8.50 -11.27
C ALA A 279 23.98 -7.29 -10.58
N ALA A 280 23.20 -6.56 -9.79
CA ALA A 280 23.70 -5.52 -8.90
C ALA A 280 24.60 -6.14 -7.82
N ALA A 281 25.46 -5.32 -7.24
CA ALA A 281 26.28 -5.74 -6.12
C ALA A 281 25.42 -6.15 -4.91
N PRO A 282 25.83 -7.15 -4.12
CA PRO A 282 25.09 -7.57 -2.93
C PRO A 282 24.74 -6.42 -1.99
N GLU A 283 25.66 -5.48 -1.78
CA GLU A 283 25.48 -4.34 -0.88
C GLU A 283 24.34 -3.41 -1.32
N GLU A 284 24.13 -3.24 -2.62
CA GLU A 284 23.03 -2.44 -3.18
C GLU A 284 21.69 -3.12 -2.92
N MET A 285 21.63 -4.43 -3.08
CA MET A 285 20.42 -5.23 -2.83
C MET A 285 20.09 -5.31 -1.33
N GLU A 286 21.10 -5.38 -0.46
CA GLU A 286 20.91 -5.39 1.00
C GLU A 286 20.25 -4.10 1.51
N GLY A 287 20.60 -2.96 0.94
CA GLY A 287 19.99 -1.67 1.27
C GLY A 287 18.49 -1.57 0.91
N ILE A 288 18.01 -2.43 0.01
CA ILE A 288 16.61 -2.44 -0.46
C ILE A 288 15.80 -3.55 0.19
N ASN A 289 16.43 -4.68 0.49
CA ASN A 289 15.78 -5.86 1.05
C ASN A 289 15.94 -5.86 2.58
N PRO A 290 14.88 -5.59 3.35
CA PRO A 290 14.98 -5.48 4.79
C PRO A 290 15.41 -6.80 5.44
N LEU A 291 16.24 -6.73 6.50
CA LEU A 291 16.63 -7.88 7.29
C LEU A 291 15.55 -8.25 8.32
N TYR A 292 14.89 -7.24 8.88
CA TYR A 292 13.86 -7.41 9.91
C TYR A 292 12.54 -6.79 9.46
N VAL A 293 11.46 -7.46 9.81
CA VAL A 293 10.08 -7.00 9.63
C VAL A 293 9.31 -7.19 10.94
N PRO A 294 8.31 -6.32 11.25
CA PRO A 294 7.44 -6.54 12.41
C PRO A 294 6.52 -7.74 12.14
N ARG A 295 6.43 -8.65 13.10
CA ARG A 295 5.62 -9.88 13.03
C ARG A 295 4.73 -10.03 14.24
#